data_2f4844d51099cdb28905c67bc4311b9d
#
_entry.id   2f4844d51099cdb28905c67bc4311b9d
#
_cell.length_a   1.000
_cell.length_b   1.000
_cell.length_c   1.000
_cell.angle_alpha   90.00
_cell.angle_beta   90.00
_cell.angle_gamma   90.00
#
_symmetry.space_group_name_H-M   'P 1'
#
loop_
_entity.id
_entity.type
_entity.pdbx_description
1 polymer ?
#
loop_
_entity_poly.entity_id
_entity_poly.type
_entity_poly.pdbx_seq_one_letter_code
_entity_poly.pdbx_strand_id
1 'polypeptide(L)'
;MDFVKKGKKVTVIGAGNVGASIAFTLAIKGLCSELLLVDINKPKAKGEAMDIMQGTAFCPAVDVRDGDYADAVNSDLVVITVGIARKPGQTRIDLCKTNAKIMASVMPEITKYAPNACYIIVSNPVDVLTYEAIQVSGLNPKHVFGSGTVLDSSRLRTCLAAVSYTHLRAHE
;
A
#
# COMPACT_ATOMS: atom_id res chain seq x y z
N MET A 1 5.29 7.38 33.87
CA MET A 1 6.20 7.12 32.72
C MET A 1 5.49 6.10 31.85
N ASP A 2 4.77 6.59 30.82
CA ASP A 2 4.06 5.69 29.91
C ASP A 2 5.06 5.12 28.90
N PHE A 3 5.53 3.93 29.17
CA PHE A 3 6.32 3.12 28.22
C PHE A 3 5.44 2.42 27.17
N VAL A 4 4.29 2.98 26.84
CA VAL A 4 3.55 2.51 25.68
C VAL A 4 4.32 3.00 24.45
N LYS A 5 5.12 2.13 23.87
CA LYS A 5 5.66 2.33 22.52
C LYS A 5 4.45 2.67 21.64
N LYS A 6 4.36 3.93 21.20
CA LYS A 6 3.29 4.34 20.28
C LYS A 6 3.43 3.42 19.06
N GLY A 7 2.44 2.56 18.88
CA GLY A 7 2.48 1.60 17.78
C GLY A 7 2.46 2.33 16.44
N LYS A 8 2.87 1.65 15.39
CA LYS A 8 2.88 2.20 14.02
C LYS A 8 1.47 2.15 13.44
N LYS A 9 1.05 3.26 12.82
CA LYS A 9 -0.19 3.34 12.07
C LYS A 9 0.12 3.26 10.58
N VAL A 10 -0.54 2.31 9.92
CA VAL A 10 -0.45 2.14 8.46
C VAL A 10 -1.82 2.39 7.84
N THR A 11 -1.85 3.20 6.80
CA THR A 11 -3.05 3.43 5.99
C THR A 11 -2.86 2.82 4.60
N VAL A 12 -3.81 2.01 4.17
CA VAL A 12 -3.85 1.42 2.83
C VAL A 12 -4.96 2.08 2.03
N ILE A 13 -4.59 2.76 0.96
CA ILE A 13 -5.53 3.41 0.04
C ILE A 13 -5.77 2.49 -1.15
N GLY A 14 -7.01 2.02 -1.25
CA GLY A 14 -7.46 1.00 -2.19
C GLY A 14 -7.62 -0.36 -1.51
N ALA A 15 -8.86 -0.77 -1.25
CA ALA A 15 -9.22 -2.08 -0.68
C ALA A 15 -9.51 -3.12 -1.79
N GLY A 16 -8.77 -3.05 -2.90
CA GLY A 16 -8.77 -4.08 -3.93
C GLY A 16 -7.99 -5.32 -3.48
N ASN A 17 -7.85 -6.32 -4.37
CA ASN A 17 -7.14 -7.56 -4.05
C ASN A 17 -5.71 -7.31 -3.53
N VAL A 18 -4.99 -6.35 -4.10
CA VAL A 18 -3.63 -6.01 -3.68
C VAL A 18 -3.63 -5.34 -2.31
N GLY A 19 -4.48 -4.31 -2.11
CA GLY A 19 -4.56 -3.59 -0.84
C GLY A 19 -5.02 -4.48 0.31
N ALA A 20 -6.05 -5.30 0.11
CA ALA A 20 -6.53 -6.26 1.11
C ALA A 20 -5.43 -7.30 1.47
N SER A 21 -4.69 -7.82 0.47
CA SER A 21 -3.59 -8.75 0.72
C SER A 21 -2.43 -8.10 1.50
N ILE A 22 -2.12 -6.83 1.22
CA ILE A 22 -1.11 -6.06 1.97
C ILE A 22 -1.59 -5.87 3.41
N ALA A 23 -2.83 -5.42 3.60
CA ALA A 23 -3.42 -5.19 4.91
C ALA A 23 -3.42 -6.47 5.76
N PHE A 24 -3.87 -7.58 5.20
CA PHE A 24 -3.85 -8.89 5.85
C PHE A 24 -2.43 -9.32 6.24
N THR A 25 -1.47 -9.13 5.33
CA THR A 25 -0.06 -9.47 5.62
C THR A 25 0.54 -8.62 6.73
N LEU A 26 0.22 -7.33 6.76
CA LEU A 26 0.65 -6.41 7.83
C LEU A 26 0.10 -6.85 9.20
N ALA A 27 -1.17 -7.23 9.25
CA ALA A 27 -1.81 -7.73 10.45
C ALA A 27 -1.17 -9.03 10.95
N ILE A 28 -1.04 -10.06 10.08
CA ILE A 28 -0.42 -11.35 10.45
C ILE A 28 1.01 -11.18 10.95
N LYS A 29 1.79 -10.31 10.31
CA LYS A 29 3.20 -10.10 10.69
C LYS A 29 3.38 -9.16 11.88
N GLY A 30 2.31 -8.53 12.38
CA GLY A 30 2.37 -7.58 13.49
C GLY A 30 3.25 -6.36 13.19
N LEU A 31 3.21 -5.85 11.97
CA LEU A 31 4.07 -4.75 11.53
C LEU A 31 3.49 -3.37 11.86
N CYS A 32 2.23 -3.33 12.30
CA CYS A 32 1.54 -2.12 12.74
C CYS A 32 0.62 -2.43 13.92
N SER A 33 0.27 -1.42 14.70
CA SER A 33 -0.73 -1.50 15.76
C SER A 33 -2.09 -0.95 15.33
N GLU A 34 -2.10 -0.06 14.34
CA GLU A 34 -3.30 0.47 13.70
C GLU A 34 -3.21 0.28 12.19
N LEU A 35 -4.26 -0.23 11.60
CA LEU A 35 -4.38 -0.47 10.17
C LEU A 35 -5.69 0.12 9.66
N LEU A 36 -5.59 1.13 8.82
CA LEU A 36 -6.74 1.81 8.21
C LEU A 36 -6.85 1.42 6.74
N LEU A 37 -8.03 0.96 6.33
CA LEU A 37 -8.36 0.73 4.92
C LEU A 37 -9.27 1.83 4.41
N VAL A 38 -8.89 2.45 3.29
CA VAL A 38 -9.67 3.50 2.63
C VAL A 38 -9.92 3.10 1.18
N ASP A 39 -11.16 3.15 0.74
CA ASP A 39 -11.55 2.90 -0.65
C ASP A 39 -12.73 3.80 -1.04
N ILE A 40 -12.83 4.14 -2.31
CA ILE A 40 -14.01 4.81 -2.87
C ILE A 40 -15.26 3.93 -2.73
N ASN A 41 -15.10 2.62 -2.81
CA ASN A 41 -16.14 1.64 -2.49
C ASN A 41 -16.12 1.34 -0.98
N LYS A 42 -16.75 2.22 -0.19
CA LYS A 42 -16.81 2.10 1.27
C LYS A 42 -17.33 0.74 1.78
N PRO A 43 -18.41 0.17 1.22
CA PRO A 43 -18.86 -1.17 1.61
C PRO A 43 -17.78 -2.23 1.46
N LYS A 44 -16.97 -2.15 0.40
CA LYS A 44 -15.87 -3.09 0.17
C LYS A 44 -14.76 -2.89 1.21
N ALA A 45 -14.30 -1.65 1.45
CA ALA A 45 -13.30 -1.36 2.46
C ALA A 45 -13.73 -1.87 3.85
N LYS A 46 -14.99 -1.65 4.20
CA LYS A 46 -15.59 -2.14 5.45
C LYS A 46 -15.58 -3.66 5.53
N GLY A 47 -15.99 -4.35 4.46
CA GLY A 47 -15.98 -5.81 4.40
C GLY A 47 -14.58 -6.39 4.61
N GLU A 48 -13.60 -5.89 3.87
CA GLU A 48 -12.19 -6.33 3.98
C GLU A 48 -11.62 -6.03 5.38
N ALA A 49 -11.89 -4.85 5.94
CA ALA A 49 -11.43 -4.50 7.28
C ALA A 49 -12.04 -5.42 8.35
N MET A 50 -13.34 -5.71 8.26
CA MET A 50 -14.02 -6.62 9.18
C MET A 50 -13.47 -8.04 9.06
N ASP A 51 -13.25 -8.54 7.86
CA ASP A 51 -12.72 -9.87 7.60
C ASP A 51 -11.32 -10.03 8.21
N ILE A 52 -10.44 -9.05 7.98
CA ILE A 52 -9.11 -9.04 8.58
C ILE A 52 -9.20 -8.96 10.11
N MET A 53 -10.04 -8.06 10.65
CA MET A 53 -10.20 -7.85 12.09
C MET A 53 -10.67 -9.12 12.79
N GLN A 54 -11.59 -9.87 12.21
CA GLN A 54 -12.06 -11.14 12.76
C GLN A 54 -10.97 -12.21 12.82
N GLY A 55 -9.98 -12.14 11.94
CA GLY A 55 -8.81 -13.03 11.95
C GLY A 55 -7.74 -12.66 12.98
N THR A 56 -7.79 -11.46 13.57
CA THR A 56 -6.71 -10.96 14.46
C THR A 56 -6.59 -11.69 15.79
N ALA A 57 -7.59 -12.50 16.19
CA ALA A 57 -7.51 -13.35 17.38
C ALA A 57 -6.30 -14.31 17.37
N PHE A 58 -5.74 -14.60 16.19
CA PHE A 58 -4.60 -15.48 15.97
C PHE A 58 -3.33 -14.74 15.57
N CYS A 59 -3.34 -13.40 15.62
CA CYS A 59 -2.27 -12.51 15.17
C CYS A 59 -1.79 -11.62 16.32
N PRO A 60 -0.65 -10.95 16.17
CA PRO A 60 -0.29 -9.84 17.06
C PRO A 60 -1.38 -8.79 17.12
N ALA A 61 -1.52 -8.14 18.28
CA ALA A 61 -2.59 -7.15 18.49
C ALA A 61 -2.48 -6.01 17.48
N VAL A 62 -3.54 -5.82 16.70
CA VAL A 62 -3.70 -4.76 15.71
C VAL A 62 -5.15 -4.31 15.67
N ASP A 63 -5.37 -2.99 15.65
CA ASP A 63 -6.68 -2.39 15.41
C ASP A 63 -6.86 -2.18 13.90
N VAL A 64 -7.81 -2.90 13.31
CA VAL A 64 -8.08 -2.85 11.87
C VAL A 64 -9.45 -2.24 11.63
N ARG A 65 -9.50 -1.17 10.85
CA ARG A 65 -10.76 -0.47 10.55
C ARG A 65 -10.78 0.11 9.14
N ASP A 66 -11.97 0.33 8.64
CA ASP A 66 -12.21 1.16 7.47
C ASP A 66 -12.39 2.63 7.89
N GLY A 67 -12.24 3.53 6.92
CA GLY A 67 -12.46 4.96 7.15
C GLY A 67 -12.30 5.80 5.90
N ASP A 68 -12.17 7.10 6.12
CA ASP A 68 -11.94 8.11 5.10
C ASP A 68 -10.50 8.65 5.15
N TYR A 69 -10.15 9.52 4.19
CA TYR A 69 -8.83 10.17 4.18
C TYR A 69 -8.55 10.94 5.48
N ALA A 70 -9.57 11.54 6.09
CA ALA A 70 -9.44 12.27 7.36
C ALA A 70 -8.96 11.37 8.51
N ASP A 71 -9.29 10.08 8.47
CA ASP A 71 -8.86 9.11 9.49
C ASP A 71 -7.38 8.73 9.37
N ALA A 72 -6.72 9.09 8.26
CA ALA A 72 -5.29 8.82 8.05
C ALA A 72 -4.35 9.73 8.86
N VAL A 73 -4.89 10.65 9.64
CA VAL A 73 -4.09 11.51 10.55
C VAL A 73 -3.17 10.65 11.42
N ASN A 74 -1.93 11.10 11.57
CA ASN A 74 -0.86 10.41 12.31
C ASN A 74 -0.44 9.05 11.71
N SER A 75 -0.71 8.78 10.45
CA SER A 75 -0.12 7.61 9.78
C SER A 75 1.39 7.76 9.68
N ASP A 76 2.12 6.71 10.01
CA ASP A 76 3.57 6.60 9.78
C ASP A 76 3.85 6.19 8.32
N LEU A 77 2.97 5.38 7.75
CA LEU A 77 3.08 4.85 6.40
C LEU A 77 1.73 4.89 5.69
N VAL A 78 1.73 5.33 4.44
CA VAL A 78 0.58 5.26 3.53
C VAL A 78 0.95 4.41 2.32
N VAL A 79 0.19 3.36 2.06
CA VAL A 79 0.40 2.47 0.92
C VAL A 79 -0.68 2.75 -0.12
N ILE A 80 -0.28 3.12 -1.32
CA ILE A 80 -1.18 3.49 -2.41
C ILE A 80 -1.31 2.32 -3.38
N THR A 81 -2.49 1.71 -3.41
CA THR A 81 -2.82 0.60 -4.31
C THR A 81 -3.97 0.92 -5.25
N VAL A 82 -4.34 2.20 -5.34
CA VAL A 82 -5.44 2.67 -6.19
C VAL A 82 -5.10 2.56 -7.66
N GLY A 83 -6.09 2.28 -8.47
CA GLY A 83 -5.96 2.19 -9.92
C GLY A 83 -6.87 1.12 -10.50
N ILE A 84 -6.98 1.12 -11.80
CA ILE A 84 -7.73 0.10 -12.53
C ILE A 84 -6.78 -0.94 -13.13
N ALA A 85 -7.23 -2.18 -13.18
CA ALA A 85 -6.52 -3.23 -13.88
C ALA A 85 -6.67 -3.06 -15.40
N ARG A 86 -5.67 -3.50 -16.15
CA ARG A 86 -5.71 -3.48 -17.61
C ARG A 86 -6.85 -4.36 -18.13
N LYS A 87 -7.66 -3.79 -19.02
CA LYS A 87 -8.74 -4.51 -19.71
C LYS A 87 -8.23 -5.09 -21.05
N PRO A 88 -8.85 -6.18 -21.55
CA PRO A 88 -8.57 -6.66 -22.88
C PRO A 88 -8.73 -5.54 -23.92
N GLY A 89 -7.79 -5.44 -24.85
CA GLY A 89 -7.78 -4.39 -25.89
C GLY A 89 -7.25 -3.01 -25.45
N GLN A 90 -7.02 -2.78 -24.17
CA GLN A 90 -6.47 -1.53 -23.67
C GLN A 90 -4.94 -1.49 -23.82
N THR A 91 -4.39 -0.38 -24.31
CA THR A 91 -2.95 -0.20 -24.38
C THR A 91 -2.35 0.12 -22.99
N ARG A 92 -1.03 -0.07 -22.84
CA ARG A 92 -0.34 0.33 -21.60
C ARG A 92 -0.37 1.86 -21.39
N ILE A 93 -0.39 2.62 -22.47
CA ILE A 93 -0.45 4.09 -22.44
C ILE A 93 -1.81 4.56 -21.92
N ASP A 94 -2.90 3.94 -22.37
CA ASP A 94 -4.25 4.29 -21.90
C ASP A 94 -4.43 3.97 -20.42
N LEU A 95 -3.90 2.83 -19.98
CA LEU A 95 -3.88 2.48 -18.57
C LEU A 95 -3.08 3.50 -17.74
N CYS A 96 -1.89 3.86 -18.23
CA CYS A 96 -1.04 4.85 -17.58
C CYS A 96 -1.75 6.20 -17.43
N LYS A 97 -2.36 6.72 -18.51
CA LYS A 97 -3.14 7.97 -18.47
C LYS A 97 -4.28 7.94 -17.46
N THR A 98 -4.99 6.82 -17.39
CA THR A 98 -6.12 6.67 -16.45
C THR A 98 -5.62 6.62 -15.01
N ASN A 99 -4.62 5.80 -14.72
CA ASN A 99 -4.10 5.66 -13.37
C ASN A 99 -3.35 6.91 -12.89
N ALA A 100 -2.68 7.66 -13.79
CA ALA A 100 -2.09 8.96 -13.46
C ALA A 100 -3.16 9.98 -13.02
N LYS A 101 -4.32 10.04 -13.71
CA LYS A 101 -5.42 10.90 -13.29
C LYS A 101 -5.97 10.51 -11.90
N ILE A 102 -6.07 9.21 -11.62
CA ILE A 102 -6.48 8.73 -10.31
C ILE A 102 -5.44 9.14 -9.25
N MET A 103 -4.16 8.96 -9.53
CA MET A 103 -3.07 9.37 -8.64
C MET A 103 -3.11 10.87 -8.36
N ALA A 104 -3.28 11.69 -9.41
CA ALA A 104 -3.39 13.14 -9.28
C ALA A 104 -4.60 13.61 -8.46
N SER A 105 -5.66 12.82 -8.40
CA SER A 105 -6.82 13.12 -7.54
C SER A 105 -6.65 12.63 -6.09
N VAL A 106 -5.99 11.50 -5.88
CA VAL A 106 -5.87 10.87 -4.56
C VAL A 106 -4.76 11.50 -3.73
N MET A 107 -3.58 11.71 -4.32
CA MET A 107 -2.41 12.18 -3.57
C MET A 107 -2.63 13.52 -2.86
N PRO A 108 -3.16 14.59 -3.51
CA PRO A 108 -3.39 15.86 -2.83
C PRO A 108 -4.39 15.73 -1.67
N GLU A 109 -5.37 14.82 -1.77
CA GLU A 109 -6.36 14.63 -0.72
C GLU A 109 -5.76 13.93 0.51
N ILE A 110 -5.03 12.84 0.32
CA ILE A 110 -4.46 12.09 1.45
C ILE A 110 -3.32 12.86 2.15
N THR A 111 -2.53 13.63 1.40
CA THR A 111 -1.42 14.40 1.97
C THR A 111 -1.86 15.54 2.87
N LYS A 112 -3.10 16.04 2.75
CA LYS A 112 -3.68 17.00 3.69
C LYS A 112 -3.73 16.46 5.12
N TYR A 113 -3.96 15.16 5.27
CA TYR A 113 -4.16 14.51 6.57
C TYR A 113 -2.93 13.77 7.08
N ALA A 114 -2.07 13.30 6.17
CA ALA A 114 -0.86 12.56 6.52
C ALA A 114 0.43 13.16 5.90
N PRO A 115 0.71 14.46 6.10
CA PRO A 115 1.83 15.14 5.42
C PRO A 115 3.21 14.64 5.84
N ASN A 116 3.33 14.00 6.98
CA ASN A 116 4.60 13.52 7.54
C ASN A 116 4.80 12.01 7.34
N ALA A 117 3.84 11.32 6.73
CA ALA A 117 3.95 9.89 6.47
C ALA A 117 4.97 9.59 5.36
N CYS A 118 5.52 8.38 5.37
CA CYS A 118 6.15 7.80 4.20
C CYS A 118 5.07 7.23 3.26
N TYR A 119 5.29 7.33 1.96
CA TYR A 119 4.35 6.85 0.95
C TYR A 119 4.98 5.77 0.09
N ILE A 120 4.31 4.62 -0.02
CA ILE A 120 4.69 3.53 -0.92
C ILE A 120 3.66 3.43 -2.05
N ILE A 121 4.12 3.61 -3.27
CA ILE A 121 3.30 3.46 -4.47
C ILE A 121 3.45 2.02 -4.98
N VAL A 122 2.32 1.32 -5.05
CA VAL A 122 2.25 -0.08 -5.53
C VAL A 122 1.50 -0.17 -6.85
N SER A 123 0.66 0.82 -7.15
CA SER A 123 -0.13 0.91 -8.38
C SER A 123 0.73 0.92 -9.63
N ASN A 124 0.25 0.27 -10.69
CA ASN A 124 0.96 0.21 -11.97
C ASN A 124 0.43 1.23 -13.01
N PRO A 125 1.33 1.76 -13.86
CA PRO A 125 2.79 1.55 -13.94
C PRO A 125 3.53 2.30 -12.82
N VAL A 126 4.22 1.55 -11.95
CA VAL A 126 4.69 2.05 -10.65
C VAL A 126 5.64 3.25 -10.74
N ASP A 127 6.61 3.23 -11.66
CA ASP A 127 7.61 4.30 -11.75
C ASP A 127 6.98 5.61 -12.21
N VAL A 128 6.08 5.55 -13.21
CA VAL A 128 5.34 6.71 -13.70
C VAL A 128 4.42 7.26 -12.62
N LEU A 129 3.71 6.39 -11.91
CA LEU A 129 2.79 6.81 -10.85
C LEU A 129 3.53 7.33 -9.61
N THR A 130 4.73 6.83 -9.33
CA THR A 130 5.59 7.38 -8.27
C THR A 130 6.05 8.79 -8.64
N TYR A 131 6.50 8.99 -9.88
CA TYR A 131 6.85 10.32 -10.37
C TYR A 131 5.67 11.29 -10.28
N GLU A 132 4.49 10.88 -10.77
CA GLU A 132 3.27 11.69 -10.68
C GLU A 132 2.92 12.02 -9.24
N ALA A 133 2.96 11.02 -8.33
CA ALA A 133 2.68 11.20 -6.91
C ALA A 133 3.59 12.27 -6.28
N ILE A 134 4.88 12.28 -6.62
CA ILE A 134 5.84 13.30 -6.14
C ILE A 134 5.45 14.69 -6.67
N GLN A 135 5.10 14.80 -7.95
CA GLN A 135 4.80 16.08 -8.58
C GLN A 135 3.53 16.73 -8.00
N VAL A 136 2.49 15.92 -7.72
CA VAL A 136 1.18 16.45 -7.30
C VAL A 136 1.00 16.53 -5.79
N SER A 137 1.84 15.85 -5.00
CA SER A 137 1.67 15.78 -3.55
C SER A 137 2.24 16.96 -2.79
N GLY A 138 3.23 17.64 -3.35
CA GLY A 138 4.01 18.67 -2.63
C GLY A 138 4.90 18.10 -1.50
N LEU A 139 5.00 16.76 -1.36
CA LEU A 139 5.84 16.10 -0.36
C LEU A 139 7.32 16.16 -0.71
N ASN A 140 8.16 16.00 0.30
CA ASN A 140 9.59 15.76 0.07
C ASN A 140 9.74 14.43 -0.71
N PRO A 141 10.42 14.41 -1.87
CA PRO A 141 10.62 13.20 -2.66
C PRO A 141 11.23 12.02 -1.90
N LYS A 142 11.95 12.28 -0.82
CA LYS A 142 12.52 11.24 0.06
C LYS A 142 11.47 10.46 0.86
N HIS A 143 10.24 10.98 0.92
CA HIS A 143 9.13 10.32 1.62
C HIS A 143 8.21 9.55 0.67
N VAL A 144 8.45 9.59 -0.65
CA VAL A 144 7.61 8.92 -1.65
C VAL A 144 8.48 7.98 -2.48
N PHE A 145 8.14 6.70 -2.49
CA PHE A 145 8.87 5.70 -3.26
C PHE A 145 7.93 4.63 -3.82
N GLY A 146 8.30 4.08 -4.96
CA GLY A 146 7.58 2.98 -5.59
C GLY A 146 8.08 1.63 -5.12
N SER A 147 7.22 0.62 -5.14
CA SER A 147 7.61 -0.76 -4.89
C SER A 147 8.58 -1.30 -5.96
N GLY A 148 8.63 -0.66 -7.13
CA GLY A 148 9.59 -0.84 -8.20
C GLY A 148 9.83 -2.29 -8.57
N THR A 149 11.09 -2.67 -8.67
CA THR A 149 11.55 -4.00 -9.10
C THR A 149 11.57 -5.05 -7.99
N VAL A 150 11.04 -4.78 -6.79
CA VAL A 150 11.06 -5.73 -5.67
C VAL A 150 10.46 -7.08 -6.06
N LEU A 151 9.30 -7.06 -6.73
CA LEU A 151 8.65 -8.29 -7.20
C LEU A 151 9.44 -8.97 -8.31
N ASP A 152 9.99 -8.22 -9.25
CA ASP A 152 10.75 -8.78 -10.37
C ASP A 152 12.08 -9.37 -9.90
N SER A 153 12.74 -8.72 -8.95
CA SER A 153 13.93 -9.26 -8.28
C SER A 153 13.61 -10.57 -7.54
N SER A 154 12.48 -10.61 -6.84
CA SER A 154 12.03 -11.84 -6.16
C SER A 154 11.75 -12.98 -7.15
N ARG A 155 11.12 -12.69 -8.28
CA ARG A 155 10.87 -13.66 -9.36
C ARG A 155 12.18 -14.18 -9.96
N LEU A 156 13.11 -13.26 -10.27
CA LEU A 156 14.42 -13.64 -10.79
C LEU A 156 15.16 -14.58 -9.83
N ARG A 157 15.17 -14.25 -8.53
CA ARG A 157 15.78 -15.11 -7.49
C ARG A 157 15.16 -16.50 -7.47
N THR A 158 13.83 -16.60 -7.54
CA THR A 158 13.13 -17.88 -7.58
C THR A 158 13.52 -18.69 -8.82
N CYS A 159 13.59 -18.06 -9.98
CA CYS A 159 14.02 -18.72 -11.22
C CYS A 159 15.48 -19.20 -11.14
N LEU A 160 16.39 -18.37 -10.61
CA LEU A 160 17.79 -18.75 -10.41
C LEU A 160 17.94 -19.89 -9.41
N ALA A 161 17.21 -19.86 -8.30
CA ALA A 161 17.22 -20.93 -7.32
C ALA A 161 16.76 -22.27 -7.93
N ALA A 162 15.73 -22.24 -8.79
CA ALA A 162 15.21 -23.43 -9.45
C ALA A 162 16.22 -24.11 -10.39
N VAL A 163 17.06 -23.32 -11.09
CA VAL A 163 18.05 -23.87 -12.03
C VAL A 163 19.40 -24.18 -11.39
N SER A 164 19.74 -23.52 -10.29
CA SER A 164 20.99 -23.73 -9.57
C SER A 164 20.87 -24.71 -8.40
N TYR A 165 19.68 -25.21 -8.12
CA TYR A 165 19.35 -26.04 -6.96
C TYR A 165 19.78 -25.44 -5.62
N THR A 166 19.78 -24.11 -5.51
CA THR A 166 20.19 -23.36 -4.33
C THR A 166 19.03 -22.53 -3.79
N HIS A 167 19.08 -22.22 -2.49
CA HIS A 167 18.16 -21.28 -1.86
C HIS A 167 18.83 -19.91 -1.79
N LEU A 168 18.40 -18.98 -2.65
CA LEU A 168 18.89 -17.59 -2.64
C LEU A 168 18.13 -16.79 -1.59
N ARG A 169 18.71 -16.63 -0.41
CA ARG A 169 18.18 -15.74 0.64
C ARG A 169 18.64 -14.30 0.42
N ALA A 170 17.87 -13.34 0.93
CA ALA A 170 18.14 -11.92 0.72
C ALA A 170 19.32 -11.38 1.54
N HIS A 171 19.87 -12.15 2.47
CA HIS A 171 20.78 -11.66 3.51
C HIS A 171 21.99 -12.56 3.74
N GLU A 172 22.47 -13.23 2.71
CA GLU A 172 23.78 -13.90 2.77
C GLU A 172 24.71 -13.34 1.70
#